data_72caa72091dfb99f62b9516d3da17413
#
_entry.id   72caa72091dfb99f62b9516d3da17413
#
_cell.length_a   1.000
_cell.length_b   1.000
_cell.length_c   1.000
_cell.angle_alpha   90.00
_cell.angle_beta   90.00
_cell.angle_gamma   90.00
#
_symmetry.space_group_name_H-M   'P 1'
#
loop_
_entity.id
_entity.type
_entity.pdbx_description
1 polymer ?
#
loop_
_entity_poly.entity_id
_entity_poly.type
_entity_poly.pdbx_seq_one_letter_code
_entity_poly.pdbx_strand_id
1 'polypeptide(L)'
;YGGRYVPETLMAALEELERAYDKAKRDRSFQRRLDELLRTYAGRPTPLFFARRLTDKLGGAKIYLKREDLLHTGAHKINNCLGQGLLAERMGKRRIIAETGAGQHGVATATVCALLGFECVVYMGTEDMRRQELNVFRMRLLGAEVRGVESGSRTLKDAINEAMRDWVTNVRTTHYLLGSVLGAHPYPTMVRDFHKITGKEARAQILKAE
;
A
#
# COMPACT_ATOMS: atom_id res chain seq x y z
N TYR A 1 12.18 12.85 -8.84
CA TYR A 1 12.28 11.41 -8.50
C TYR A 1 12.23 10.62 -9.80
N GLY A 2 13.24 9.91 -10.19
CA GLY A 2 13.25 9.21 -11.49
C GLY A 2 14.41 8.25 -11.61
N GLY A 3 15.23 8.14 -10.60
CA GLY A 3 16.40 7.26 -10.60
C GLY A 3 16.06 5.81 -10.28
N ARG A 4 16.93 4.90 -10.72
CA ARG A 4 16.88 3.48 -10.42
C ARG A 4 18.19 3.08 -9.74
N TYR A 5 18.48 3.67 -8.61
CA TYR A 5 19.68 3.40 -7.82
C TYR A 5 19.47 2.12 -7.00
N VAL A 6 19.59 0.98 -7.65
CA VAL A 6 19.39 -0.36 -7.09
C VAL A 6 20.49 -1.31 -7.58
N PRO A 7 20.70 -2.47 -6.93
CA PRO A 7 21.56 -3.51 -7.48
C PRO A 7 21.15 -3.89 -8.91
N GLU A 8 22.11 -4.16 -9.77
CA GLU A 8 21.89 -4.50 -11.18
C GLU A 8 20.90 -5.68 -11.36
N THR A 9 20.93 -6.62 -10.43
CA THR A 9 20.00 -7.77 -10.38
C THR A 9 18.52 -7.39 -10.33
N LEU A 10 18.17 -6.18 -9.86
CA LEU A 10 16.79 -5.67 -9.80
C LEU A 10 16.38 -4.86 -11.03
N MET A 11 17.31 -4.50 -11.91
CA MET A 11 16.98 -3.65 -13.07
C MET A 11 15.94 -4.28 -13.97
N ALA A 12 16.09 -5.55 -14.33
CA ALA A 12 15.14 -6.27 -15.16
C ALA A 12 13.72 -6.35 -14.53
N ALA A 13 13.67 -6.54 -13.21
CA ALA A 13 12.40 -6.57 -12.47
C ALA A 13 11.69 -5.20 -12.45
N LEU A 14 12.44 -4.12 -12.29
CA LEU A 14 11.90 -2.76 -12.34
C LEU A 14 11.42 -2.39 -13.73
N GLU A 15 12.10 -2.83 -14.77
CA GLU A 15 11.68 -2.63 -16.16
C GLU A 15 10.43 -3.45 -16.52
N GLU A 16 10.34 -4.69 -16.03
CA GLU A 16 9.13 -5.50 -16.13
C GLU A 16 7.95 -4.80 -15.47
N LEU A 17 8.15 -4.30 -14.23
CA LEU A 17 7.15 -3.59 -13.45
C LEU A 17 6.69 -2.30 -14.14
N GLU A 18 7.62 -1.49 -14.65
CA GLU A 18 7.31 -0.24 -15.37
C GLU A 18 6.47 -0.52 -16.62
N ARG A 19 6.89 -1.46 -17.45
CA ARG A 19 6.14 -1.86 -18.65
C ARG A 19 4.73 -2.37 -18.31
N ALA A 20 4.60 -3.18 -17.27
CA ALA A 20 3.32 -3.70 -16.81
C ALA A 20 2.42 -2.56 -16.29
N TYR A 21 2.97 -1.66 -15.49
CA TYR A 21 2.26 -0.51 -14.95
C TYR A 21 1.80 0.45 -16.04
N ASP A 22 2.65 0.79 -17.01
CA ASP A 22 2.28 1.67 -18.12
C ASP A 22 1.19 1.09 -19.01
N LYS A 23 1.17 -0.22 -19.22
CA LYS A 23 0.06 -0.91 -19.90
C LYS A 23 -1.22 -0.85 -19.05
N ALA A 24 -1.14 -1.19 -17.75
CA ALA A 24 -2.28 -1.19 -16.84
C ALA A 24 -2.91 0.21 -16.71
N LYS A 25 -2.09 1.25 -16.65
CA LYS A 25 -2.53 2.65 -16.56
C LYS A 25 -3.42 3.09 -17.73
N ARG A 26 -3.21 2.52 -18.92
CA ARG A 26 -3.96 2.84 -20.15
C ARG A 26 -5.10 1.84 -20.42
N ASP A 27 -5.14 0.74 -19.71
CA ASP A 27 -6.11 -0.34 -19.92
C ASP A 27 -7.41 -0.08 -19.16
N ARG A 28 -8.49 0.11 -19.89
CA ARG A 28 -9.83 0.36 -19.36
C ARG A 28 -10.36 -0.80 -18.51
N SER A 29 -9.96 -2.04 -18.80
CA SER A 29 -10.42 -3.21 -18.04
C SER A 29 -9.76 -3.22 -16.65
N PHE A 30 -8.47 -2.91 -16.58
CA PHE A 30 -7.74 -2.76 -15.32
C PHE A 30 -8.33 -1.64 -14.47
N GLN A 31 -8.57 -0.46 -15.07
CA GLN A 31 -9.13 0.68 -14.36
C GLN A 31 -10.54 0.38 -13.81
N ARG A 32 -11.40 -0.22 -14.62
CA ARG A 32 -12.76 -0.62 -14.16
C ARG A 32 -12.71 -1.59 -12.99
N ARG A 33 -11.84 -2.60 -13.03
CA ARG A 33 -11.70 -3.57 -11.95
C ARG A 33 -11.14 -2.92 -10.68
N LEU A 34 -10.18 -2.03 -10.82
CA LEU A 34 -9.66 -1.25 -9.69
C LEU A 34 -10.75 -0.36 -9.08
N ASP A 35 -11.48 0.39 -9.89
CA ASP A 35 -12.58 1.25 -9.44
C ASP A 35 -13.69 0.46 -8.75
N GLU A 36 -14.01 -0.73 -9.26
CA GLU A 36 -14.97 -1.65 -8.64
C GLU A 36 -14.50 -2.06 -7.25
N LEU A 37 -13.26 -2.54 -7.09
CA LEU A 37 -12.72 -2.94 -5.80
C LEU A 37 -12.58 -1.76 -4.83
N LEU A 38 -12.19 -0.59 -5.32
CA LEU A 38 -12.15 0.61 -4.49
C LEU A 38 -13.54 0.97 -3.95
N ARG A 39 -14.59 0.80 -4.75
CA ARG A 39 -15.97 1.10 -4.36
C ARG A 39 -16.57 0.01 -3.48
N THR A 40 -16.49 -1.26 -3.89
CA THR A 40 -17.25 -2.36 -3.28
C THR A 40 -16.50 -3.06 -2.16
N TYR A 41 -15.18 -3.05 -2.19
CA TYR A 41 -14.34 -3.72 -1.19
C TYR A 41 -13.65 -2.74 -0.25
N ALA A 42 -13.04 -1.68 -0.76
CA ALA A 42 -12.41 -0.67 0.09
C ALA A 42 -13.40 0.30 0.75
N GLY A 43 -14.58 0.53 0.15
CA GLY A 43 -15.63 1.40 0.71
C GLY A 43 -15.52 2.88 0.29
N ARG A 44 -14.98 3.14 -0.91
CA ARG A 44 -14.91 4.51 -1.45
C ARG A 44 -16.24 4.95 -2.10
N PRO A 45 -16.53 6.27 -2.16
CA PRO A 45 -15.74 7.38 -1.61
C PRO A 45 -15.86 7.48 -0.09
N THR A 46 -14.78 7.87 0.60
CA THR A 46 -14.84 8.15 2.03
C THR A 46 -15.46 9.52 2.29
N PRO A 47 -16.17 9.72 3.43
CA PRO A 47 -16.76 11.00 3.75
C PRO A 47 -15.72 12.11 3.99
N LEU A 48 -16.13 13.35 3.73
CA LEU A 48 -15.47 14.54 4.23
C LEU A 48 -16.29 15.07 5.41
N PHE A 49 -15.74 15.02 6.62
CA PHE A 49 -16.42 15.37 7.86
C PHE A 49 -16.00 16.75 8.36
N PHE A 50 -16.97 17.64 8.54
CA PHE A 50 -16.71 18.95 9.15
C PHE A 50 -16.54 18.82 10.67
N ALA A 51 -15.34 19.09 11.16
CA ALA A 51 -14.97 19.01 12.57
C ALA A 51 -15.37 20.29 13.32
N ARG A 52 -16.68 20.53 13.47
CA ARG A 52 -17.24 21.78 14.04
C ARG A 52 -16.60 22.16 15.36
N ARG A 53 -16.63 21.29 16.36
CA ARG A 53 -16.08 21.59 17.70
C ARG A 53 -14.59 21.93 17.69
N LEU A 54 -13.81 21.28 16.78
CA LEU A 54 -12.39 21.59 16.64
C LEU A 54 -12.18 22.94 15.95
N THR A 55 -12.98 23.22 14.92
CA THR A 55 -13.00 24.52 14.24
C THR A 55 -13.32 25.64 15.23
N ASP A 56 -14.38 25.50 16.01
CA ASP A 56 -14.81 26.52 16.97
C ASP A 56 -13.77 26.73 18.09
N LYS A 57 -13.13 25.63 18.56
CA LYS A 57 -12.10 25.71 19.60
C LYS A 57 -10.82 26.41 19.17
N LEU A 58 -10.41 26.21 17.90
CA LEU A 58 -9.16 26.78 17.39
C LEU A 58 -9.35 28.18 16.80
N GLY A 59 -10.55 28.52 16.33
CA GLY A 59 -10.82 29.73 15.58
C GLY A 59 -10.15 29.72 14.20
N GLY A 60 -10.56 30.60 13.30
CA GLY A 60 -9.95 30.73 11.97
C GLY A 60 -10.55 29.81 10.91
N ALA A 61 -9.71 29.02 10.21
CA ALA A 61 -10.16 28.23 9.08
C ALA A 61 -11.06 27.05 9.51
N LYS A 62 -12.05 26.74 8.67
CA LYS A 62 -12.88 25.53 8.83
C LYS A 62 -12.02 24.28 8.67
N ILE A 63 -12.17 23.33 9.59
CA ILE A 63 -11.41 22.07 9.61
C ILE A 63 -12.28 20.92 9.13
N TYR A 64 -11.84 20.26 8.09
CA TYR A 64 -12.47 19.08 7.53
C TYR A 64 -11.54 17.86 7.63
N LEU A 65 -12.10 16.71 7.95
CA LEU A 65 -11.41 15.42 8.03
C LEU A 65 -11.82 14.55 6.85
N LYS A 66 -10.88 14.20 5.99
CA LYS A 66 -11.08 13.15 4.98
C LYS A 66 -10.94 11.80 5.65
N ARG A 67 -12.06 11.09 5.83
CA ARG A 67 -12.19 9.92 6.71
C ARG A 67 -11.65 8.63 6.08
N GLU A 68 -10.34 8.59 5.81
CA GLU A 68 -9.67 7.37 5.29
C GLU A 68 -9.59 6.24 6.33
N ASP A 69 -9.84 6.54 7.60
CA ASP A 69 -10.01 5.58 8.69
C ASP A 69 -11.26 4.68 8.53
N LEU A 70 -12.23 5.10 7.72
CA LEU A 70 -13.45 4.34 7.41
C LEU A 70 -13.27 3.34 6.25
N LEU A 71 -12.13 3.36 5.59
CA LEU A 71 -11.82 2.34 4.60
C LEU A 71 -11.67 0.96 5.25
N HIS A 72 -11.96 -0.08 4.47
CA HIS A 72 -11.59 -1.44 4.85
C HIS A 72 -10.11 -1.51 5.23
N THR A 73 -9.79 -2.16 6.33
CA THR A 73 -8.51 -2.19 7.05
C THR A 73 -8.24 -1.01 8.00
N GLY A 74 -9.02 0.07 7.94
CA GLY A 74 -8.93 1.20 8.87
C GLY A 74 -7.89 2.26 8.49
N ALA A 75 -7.38 2.26 7.25
CA ALA A 75 -6.42 3.25 6.76
C ALA A 75 -6.36 3.33 5.23
N HIS A 76 -5.73 4.39 4.73
CA HIS A 76 -5.57 4.67 3.28
C HIS A 76 -4.74 3.63 2.50
N LYS A 77 -3.98 2.77 3.17
CA LYS A 77 -3.04 1.83 2.52
C LYS A 77 -3.72 0.86 1.56
N ILE A 78 -4.98 0.48 1.80
CA ILE A 78 -5.74 -0.43 0.97
C ILE A 78 -5.84 0.04 -0.50
N ASN A 79 -5.88 1.36 -0.75
CA ASN A 79 -5.96 1.91 -2.10
C ASN A 79 -4.77 1.48 -2.96
N ASN A 80 -3.55 1.65 -2.43
CA ASN A 80 -2.33 1.25 -3.09
C ASN A 80 -2.19 -0.27 -3.19
N CYS A 81 -2.54 -0.99 -2.13
CA CYS A 81 -2.44 -2.45 -2.10
C CYS A 81 -3.35 -3.10 -3.14
N LEU A 82 -4.58 -2.62 -3.34
CA LEU A 82 -5.47 -3.10 -4.41
C LEU A 82 -4.86 -2.86 -5.79
N GLY A 83 -4.34 -1.65 -6.05
CA GLY A 83 -3.71 -1.33 -7.33
C GLY A 83 -2.50 -2.20 -7.63
N GLN A 84 -1.60 -2.37 -6.66
CA GLN A 84 -0.42 -3.21 -6.83
C GLN A 84 -0.75 -4.71 -6.86
N GLY A 85 -1.74 -5.18 -6.09
CA GLY A 85 -2.21 -6.56 -6.13
C GLY A 85 -2.75 -6.95 -7.50
N LEU A 86 -3.63 -6.12 -8.08
CA LEU A 86 -4.12 -6.33 -9.45
C LEU A 86 -3.00 -6.29 -10.50
N LEU A 87 -1.99 -5.44 -10.30
CA LEU A 87 -0.83 -5.39 -11.18
C LEU A 87 0.01 -6.66 -11.08
N ALA A 88 0.27 -7.15 -9.87
CA ALA A 88 0.99 -8.39 -9.61
C ALA A 88 0.28 -9.61 -10.22
N GLU A 89 -1.05 -9.69 -10.10
CA GLU A 89 -1.87 -10.71 -10.75
C GLU A 89 -1.70 -10.68 -12.27
N ARG A 90 -1.75 -9.50 -12.88
CA ARG A 90 -1.55 -9.30 -14.33
C ARG A 90 -0.15 -9.67 -14.81
N MET A 91 0.86 -9.52 -13.94
CA MET A 91 2.24 -9.94 -14.18
C MET A 91 2.46 -11.44 -13.94
N GLY A 92 1.44 -12.19 -13.53
CA GLY A 92 1.53 -13.62 -13.24
C GLY A 92 2.36 -13.95 -11.98
N LYS A 93 2.55 -12.98 -11.10
CA LYS A 93 3.22 -13.23 -9.82
C LYS A 93 2.31 -14.04 -8.90
N ARG A 94 2.91 -14.94 -8.12
CA ARG A 94 2.16 -15.83 -7.20
C ARG A 94 2.36 -15.48 -5.73
N ARG A 95 3.41 -14.73 -5.46
CA ARG A 95 3.82 -14.35 -4.11
C ARG A 95 3.97 -12.84 -4.01
N ILE A 96 3.52 -12.29 -2.90
CA ILE A 96 3.70 -10.88 -2.56
C ILE A 96 4.50 -10.78 -1.26
N ILE A 97 5.49 -9.91 -1.25
CA ILE A 97 6.22 -9.52 -0.06
C ILE A 97 5.98 -8.04 0.22
N ALA A 98 5.99 -7.67 1.49
CA ALA A 98 5.92 -6.28 1.93
C ALA A 98 6.74 -6.08 3.20
N GLU A 99 7.13 -4.85 3.46
CA GLU A 99 7.62 -4.37 4.75
C GLU A 99 6.52 -3.64 5.50
N THR A 100 6.64 -3.60 6.83
CA THR A 100 5.76 -2.73 7.64
C THR A 100 6.44 -2.32 8.95
N GLY A 101 6.15 -1.11 9.43
CA GLY A 101 6.55 -0.63 10.75
C GLY A 101 5.32 -0.58 11.68
N ALA A 102 4.44 0.40 11.52
CA ALA A 102 3.21 0.52 12.30
C ALA A 102 2.17 -0.60 12.03
N GLY A 103 2.40 -1.47 11.06
CA GLY A 103 1.54 -2.62 10.75
C GLY A 103 0.41 -2.35 9.73
N GLN A 104 0.01 -1.13 9.51
CA GLN A 104 -1.13 -0.80 8.64
C GLN A 104 -0.92 -1.22 7.18
N HIS A 105 0.30 -1.04 6.66
CA HIS A 105 0.63 -1.49 5.31
C HIS A 105 0.63 -3.02 5.22
N GLY A 106 1.20 -3.70 6.20
CA GLY A 106 1.19 -5.16 6.28
C GLY A 106 -0.23 -5.74 6.33
N VAL A 107 -1.11 -5.17 7.15
CA VAL A 107 -2.54 -5.57 7.22
C VAL A 107 -3.23 -5.38 5.88
N ALA A 108 -3.04 -4.23 5.22
CA ALA A 108 -3.64 -3.96 3.91
C ALA A 108 -3.11 -4.92 2.83
N THR A 109 -1.80 -5.23 2.86
CA THR A 109 -1.18 -6.21 1.95
C THR A 109 -1.74 -7.61 2.19
N ALA A 110 -1.78 -8.07 3.44
CA ALA A 110 -2.34 -9.38 3.80
C ALA A 110 -3.81 -9.50 3.36
N THR A 111 -4.60 -8.42 3.55
CA THR A 111 -6.01 -8.36 3.13
C THR A 111 -6.16 -8.54 1.61
N VAL A 112 -5.34 -7.84 0.82
CA VAL A 112 -5.39 -7.95 -0.65
C VAL A 112 -4.86 -9.31 -1.12
N CYS A 113 -3.84 -9.86 -0.45
CA CYS A 113 -3.35 -11.20 -0.76
C CYS A 113 -4.40 -12.27 -0.50
N ALA A 114 -5.12 -12.18 0.62
CA ALA A 114 -6.26 -13.08 0.91
C ALA A 114 -7.38 -12.95 -0.12
N LEU A 115 -7.70 -11.72 -0.56
CA LEU A 115 -8.72 -11.48 -1.58
C LEU A 115 -8.36 -12.07 -2.95
N LEU A 116 -7.08 -11.96 -3.35
CA LEU A 116 -6.62 -12.32 -4.70
C LEU A 116 -5.92 -13.69 -4.76
N GLY A 117 -5.79 -14.39 -3.62
CA GLY A 117 -5.21 -15.73 -3.56
C GLY A 117 -3.68 -15.78 -3.69
N PHE A 118 -2.97 -14.75 -3.22
CA PHE A 118 -1.51 -14.71 -3.19
C PHE A 118 -0.92 -15.33 -1.93
N GLU A 119 0.22 -15.99 -2.06
CA GLU A 119 1.13 -16.19 -0.93
C GLU A 119 1.63 -14.82 -0.43
N CYS A 120 1.57 -14.61 0.88
CA CYS A 120 1.90 -13.32 1.49
C CYS A 120 2.96 -13.46 2.57
N VAL A 121 4.06 -12.72 2.45
CA VAL A 121 5.09 -12.60 3.48
C VAL A 121 5.27 -11.12 3.83
N VAL A 122 5.15 -10.80 5.13
CA VAL A 122 5.33 -9.44 5.63
C VAL A 122 6.53 -9.40 6.58
N TYR A 123 7.52 -8.59 6.24
CA TYR A 123 8.69 -8.32 7.07
C TYR A 123 8.39 -7.19 8.06
N MET A 124 8.69 -7.42 9.33
CA MET A 124 8.46 -6.44 10.39
C MET A 124 9.57 -6.53 11.43
N GLY A 125 10.12 -5.41 11.86
CA GLY A 125 11.10 -5.40 12.94
C GLY A 125 10.50 -5.93 14.24
N THR A 126 11.25 -6.73 15.01
CA THR A 126 10.72 -7.37 16.22
C THR A 126 10.30 -6.37 17.30
N GLU A 127 10.94 -5.19 17.34
CA GLU A 127 10.51 -4.11 18.23
C GLU A 127 9.17 -3.51 17.79
N ASP A 128 8.96 -3.34 16.48
CA ASP A 128 7.69 -2.88 15.93
C ASP A 128 6.58 -3.95 16.11
N MET A 129 6.91 -5.25 15.98
CA MET A 129 5.97 -6.35 16.24
C MET A 129 5.44 -6.31 17.67
N ARG A 130 6.32 -6.08 18.65
CA ARG A 130 5.95 -5.95 20.06
C ARG A 130 4.99 -4.78 20.30
N ARG A 131 5.26 -3.64 19.67
CA ARG A 131 4.42 -2.42 19.79
C ARG A 131 3.08 -2.55 19.09
N GLN A 132 3.00 -3.35 18.04
CA GLN A 132 1.86 -3.46 17.11
C GLN A 132 1.31 -4.89 17.05
N GLU A 133 1.27 -5.59 18.20
CA GLU A 133 0.87 -6.99 18.32
C GLU A 133 -0.50 -7.27 17.68
N LEU A 134 -1.45 -6.35 17.83
CA LEU A 134 -2.78 -6.47 17.23
C LEU A 134 -2.71 -6.51 15.68
N ASN A 135 -1.85 -5.72 15.06
CA ASN A 135 -1.69 -5.74 13.61
C ASN A 135 -0.97 -7.03 13.16
N VAL A 136 -0.01 -7.53 13.94
CA VAL A 136 0.62 -8.85 13.69
C VAL A 136 -0.42 -9.96 13.72
N PHE A 137 -1.29 -9.96 14.73
CA PHE A 137 -2.41 -10.91 14.82
C PHE A 137 -3.32 -10.83 13.60
N ARG A 138 -3.73 -9.62 13.18
CA ARG A 138 -4.58 -9.41 11.99
C ARG A 138 -3.95 -9.95 10.72
N MET A 139 -2.66 -9.71 10.50
CA MET A 139 -1.93 -10.23 9.33
C MET A 139 -1.92 -11.76 9.31
N ARG A 140 -1.64 -12.40 10.45
CA ARG A 140 -1.65 -13.86 10.58
C ARG A 140 -3.04 -14.46 10.39
N LEU A 141 -4.08 -13.82 10.92
CA LEU A 141 -5.47 -14.22 10.74
C LEU A 141 -5.89 -14.22 9.25
N LEU A 142 -5.32 -13.31 8.47
CA LEU A 142 -5.51 -13.22 7.01
C LEU A 142 -4.64 -14.19 6.21
N GLY A 143 -3.89 -15.06 6.88
CA GLY A 143 -3.05 -16.08 6.25
C GLY A 143 -1.66 -15.60 5.82
N ALA A 144 -1.25 -14.38 6.20
CA ALA A 144 0.10 -13.91 5.90
C ALA A 144 1.12 -14.48 6.88
N GLU A 145 2.29 -14.88 6.36
CA GLU A 145 3.47 -15.12 7.18
C GLU A 145 4.07 -13.78 7.61
N VAL A 146 4.20 -13.54 8.92
CA VAL A 146 4.87 -12.35 9.46
C VAL A 146 6.25 -12.76 9.96
N ARG A 147 7.29 -12.30 9.26
CA ARG A 147 8.69 -12.55 9.57
C ARG A 147 9.27 -11.43 10.40
N GLY A 148 9.68 -11.78 11.62
CA GLY A 148 10.39 -10.87 12.53
C GLY A 148 11.82 -10.62 12.07
N VAL A 149 12.24 -9.34 12.06
CA VAL A 149 13.62 -8.94 11.76
C VAL A 149 14.30 -8.49 13.03
N GLU A 150 15.36 -9.19 13.41
CA GLU A 150 16.12 -8.95 14.64
C GLU A 150 17.40 -8.12 14.43
N SER A 151 17.79 -7.89 13.17
CA SER A 151 18.99 -7.13 12.83
C SER A 151 18.80 -5.62 13.07
N GLY A 152 19.89 -4.92 13.30
CA GLY A 152 19.93 -3.46 13.41
C GLY A 152 19.07 -2.90 14.54
N SER A 153 18.26 -1.90 14.26
CA SER A 153 17.33 -1.28 15.22
C SER A 153 16.04 -2.08 15.44
N ARG A 154 15.85 -3.17 14.70
CA ARG A 154 14.66 -4.03 14.74
C ARG A 154 13.36 -3.28 14.41
N THR A 155 13.44 -2.34 13.46
CA THR A 155 12.35 -1.47 13.04
C THR A 155 12.16 -1.50 11.52
N LEU A 156 11.29 -0.63 10.98
CA LEU A 156 10.93 -0.55 9.57
C LEU A 156 12.14 -0.54 8.62
N LYS A 157 13.24 0.17 8.95
CA LYS A 157 14.44 0.21 8.10
C LYS A 157 15.02 -1.18 7.86
N ASP A 158 15.10 -1.97 8.90
CA ASP A 158 15.67 -3.32 8.84
C ASP A 158 14.72 -4.28 8.12
N ALA A 159 13.40 -4.10 8.31
CA ALA A 159 12.37 -4.83 7.58
C ALA A 159 12.45 -4.56 6.06
N ILE A 160 12.68 -3.31 5.65
CA ILE A 160 12.91 -2.95 4.24
C ILE A 160 14.13 -3.72 3.68
N ASN A 161 15.23 -3.75 4.41
CA ASN A 161 16.44 -4.44 3.97
C ASN A 161 16.21 -5.94 3.75
N GLU A 162 15.50 -6.60 4.66
CA GLU A 162 15.18 -8.03 4.53
C GLU A 162 14.19 -8.28 3.38
N ALA A 163 13.17 -7.46 3.22
CA ALA A 163 12.25 -7.56 2.10
C ALA A 163 12.99 -7.39 0.75
N MET A 164 13.95 -6.47 0.67
CA MET A 164 14.78 -6.29 -0.53
C MET A 164 15.66 -7.51 -0.82
N ARG A 165 16.26 -8.14 0.19
CA ARG A 165 17.08 -9.37 0.01
C ARG A 165 16.21 -10.51 -0.52
N ASP A 166 15.03 -10.71 0.07
CA ASP A 166 14.07 -11.70 -0.43
C ASP A 166 13.67 -11.42 -1.87
N TRP A 167 13.36 -10.15 -2.18
CA TRP A 167 12.94 -9.79 -3.54
C TRP A 167 14.02 -10.07 -4.59
N VAL A 168 15.28 -9.68 -4.32
CA VAL A 168 16.42 -9.98 -5.21
C VAL A 168 16.53 -11.48 -5.50
N THR A 169 16.32 -12.31 -4.47
CA THR A 169 16.44 -13.77 -4.58
C THR A 169 15.27 -14.39 -5.37
N ASN A 170 14.05 -13.88 -5.19
CA ASN A 170 12.81 -14.49 -5.67
C ASN A 170 12.06 -13.65 -6.72
N VAL A 171 12.73 -12.74 -7.39
CA VAL A 171 12.15 -11.71 -8.25
C VAL A 171 11.21 -12.23 -9.35
N ARG A 172 11.46 -13.44 -9.86
CA ARG A 172 10.68 -14.02 -10.97
C ARG A 172 9.22 -14.28 -10.57
N THR A 173 8.99 -14.78 -9.37
CA THR A 173 7.67 -15.20 -8.88
C THR A 173 7.04 -14.22 -7.89
N THR A 174 7.83 -13.28 -7.39
CA THR A 174 7.50 -12.42 -6.27
C THR A 174 7.35 -10.96 -6.71
N HIS A 175 6.27 -10.31 -6.26
CA HIS A 175 6.11 -8.87 -6.34
C HIS A 175 6.40 -8.24 -4.98
N TYR A 176 7.27 -7.24 -4.94
CA TYR A 176 7.47 -6.42 -3.76
C TYR A 176 6.42 -5.31 -3.74
N LEU A 177 5.45 -5.41 -2.82
CA LEU A 177 4.36 -4.44 -2.67
C LEU A 177 4.81 -3.33 -1.74
N LEU A 178 5.31 -2.22 -2.31
CA LEU A 178 5.84 -1.09 -1.54
C LEU A 178 4.73 -0.16 -1.04
N GLY A 179 4.79 0.21 0.24
CA GLY A 179 3.71 0.93 0.92
C GLY A 179 3.78 2.45 0.89
N SER A 180 4.87 3.03 0.40
CA SER A 180 5.11 4.47 0.46
C SER A 180 5.69 5.01 -0.86
N VAL A 181 5.65 6.35 -1.04
CA VAL A 181 6.22 7.04 -2.21
C VAL A 181 7.73 7.15 -2.03
N LEU A 182 8.41 6.01 -2.11
CA LEU A 182 9.86 5.89 -1.98
C LEU A 182 10.41 4.82 -2.92
N GLY A 183 11.73 4.64 -2.94
CA GLY A 183 12.40 3.61 -3.72
C GLY A 183 12.64 4.01 -5.17
N ALA A 184 13.06 3.02 -5.96
CA ALA A 184 13.39 3.20 -7.37
C ALA A 184 12.14 3.37 -8.24
N HIS A 185 12.30 4.09 -9.35
CA HIS A 185 11.25 4.13 -10.37
C HIS A 185 10.92 2.71 -10.87
N PRO A 186 9.61 2.33 -11.02
CA PRO A 186 8.40 3.16 -11.07
C PRO A 186 7.65 3.31 -9.74
N TYR A 187 8.14 2.77 -8.63
CA TYR A 187 7.40 2.76 -7.36
C TYR A 187 6.86 4.13 -6.92
N PRO A 188 7.65 5.23 -6.89
CA PRO A 188 7.11 6.52 -6.43
C PRO A 188 5.92 6.99 -7.25
N THR A 189 5.97 6.81 -8.57
CA THR A 189 4.90 7.19 -9.47
C THR A 189 3.66 6.31 -9.27
N MET A 190 3.86 5.00 -9.18
CA MET A 190 2.80 4.01 -9.03
C MET A 190 2.06 4.18 -7.70
N VAL A 191 2.78 4.28 -6.59
CA VAL A 191 2.19 4.47 -5.25
C VAL A 191 1.43 5.78 -5.16
N ARG A 192 2.00 6.89 -5.68
CA ARG A 192 1.30 8.17 -5.80
C ARG A 192 0.00 8.02 -6.58
N ASP A 193 0.04 7.37 -7.73
CA ASP A 193 -1.11 7.30 -8.63
C ASP A 193 -2.26 6.46 -8.03
N PHE A 194 -1.96 5.39 -7.30
CA PHE A 194 -2.98 4.61 -6.59
C PHE A 194 -3.53 5.34 -5.35
N HIS A 195 -2.76 6.21 -4.72
CA HIS A 195 -3.24 7.01 -3.57
C HIS A 195 -3.94 8.32 -3.94
N LYS A 196 -3.74 8.85 -5.16
CA LYS A 196 -4.27 10.18 -5.55
C LYS A 196 -5.79 10.29 -5.52
N ILE A 197 -6.52 9.16 -5.47
CA ILE A 197 -7.98 9.13 -5.38
C ILE A 197 -8.47 9.90 -4.14
N THR A 198 -7.77 9.79 -3.01
CA THR A 198 -8.07 10.53 -1.77
C THR A 198 -8.14 12.04 -2.01
N GLY A 199 -7.12 12.60 -2.69
CA GLY A 199 -7.07 14.03 -3.00
C GLY A 199 -8.11 14.46 -4.02
N LYS A 200 -8.40 13.62 -5.03
CA LYS A 200 -9.46 13.89 -6.01
C LYS A 200 -10.84 13.99 -5.34
N GLU A 201 -11.16 13.03 -4.48
CA GLU A 201 -12.42 13.04 -3.73
C GLU A 201 -12.50 14.21 -2.76
N ALA A 202 -11.43 14.46 -1.98
CA ALA A 202 -11.38 15.56 -1.03
C ALA A 202 -11.64 16.91 -1.72
N ARG A 203 -10.98 17.13 -2.89
CA ARG A 203 -11.18 18.35 -3.67
C ARG A 203 -12.64 18.49 -4.14
N ALA A 204 -13.22 17.43 -4.71
CA ALA A 204 -14.58 17.47 -5.19
C ALA A 204 -15.60 17.68 -4.05
N GLN A 205 -15.36 17.05 -2.90
CA GLN A 205 -16.23 17.14 -1.73
C GLN A 205 -16.15 18.51 -1.05
N ILE A 206 -14.97 19.12 -0.93
CA ILE A 206 -14.84 20.44 -0.30
C ILE A 206 -15.45 21.53 -1.17
N LEU A 207 -15.24 21.48 -2.50
CA LEU A 207 -15.87 22.43 -3.44
C LEU A 207 -17.40 22.33 -3.49
N LYS A 208 -17.97 21.20 -3.03
CA LYS A 208 -19.43 21.04 -2.91
C LYS A 208 -19.94 21.52 -1.54
N ALA A 209 -19.10 21.45 -0.51
CA ALA A 209 -19.45 21.80 0.86
C ALA A 209 -19.35 23.30 1.16
N GLU A 210 -18.50 24.02 0.41
CA GLU A 210 -18.19 25.44 0.50
C GLU A 210 -18.51 26.15 -0.82
#